data_77a3ce02480dbb2f3b1ba0b85daa2ecc
#
_entry.id   77a3ce02480dbb2f3b1ba0b85daa2ecc
#
_cell.length_a   1.000
_cell.length_b   1.000
_cell.length_c   1.000
_cell.angle_alpha   90.00
_cell.angle_beta   90.00
_cell.angle_gamma   90.00
#
_symmetry.space_group_name_H-M   'P 1'
#
loop_
_entity.id
_entity.type
_entity.pdbx_description
1 polymer ?
#
loop_
_entity_poly.entity_id
_entity_poly.type
_entity_poly.pdbx_seq_one_letter_code
_entity_poly.pdbx_strand_id
1 'polypeptide(L)'
;MQEINVLELKSWPKNNYFFDDIQGENWTAFKNSIKTSGVIEPVIVTQNKIIVSGHQRVRACKELGIKNVLCDMRSYNSDDKITKDILETNLRQRGIGNTNPIKLGRCLVELERIYGIKNGGDRKSDCQSDNLIKQSDIQKELNIPSKTYADYKRLTTLIPEFQQMVSDGKVTKWTASRIIARLSPTDQQELITTYGKNAIEKATNEKTQQMIEEMNRLKNVNSGLQMKVNGKQKEISDAVANTTERLSKQINQLNSEKSLLERKVKLNQDESDKYNKLKSDIEFLTKQKTDLSRQIESATELAGLTVKLQHTLENDLAPIKYKRCMEVLDSSDTAVKNLSDVIDSVDKWLNEIKRYLPSKNVINTNYRDIKGDNN
;
A
#
# COMPACT_ATOMS: atom_id res chain seq x y z
N MET A 1 11.30 51.91 7.88
CA MET A 1 9.89 51.58 8.19
C MET A 1 9.00 52.48 7.40
N GLN A 2 7.92 51.96 6.77
CA GLN A 2 6.95 52.73 6.02
C GLN A 2 5.55 52.16 6.22
N GLU A 3 4.53 52.98 6.09
CA GLU A 3 3.14 52.53 6.07
C GLU A 3 2.78 51.94 4.73
N ILE A 4 2.20 50.74 4.74
CA ILE A 4 1.78 50.04 3.52
C ILE A 4 0.31 49.62 3.66
N ASN A 5 -0.45 49.72 2.55
CA ASN A 5 -1.81 49.30 2.56
C ASN A 5 -1.88 47.76 2.71
N VAL A 6 -2.71 47.28 3.66
CA VAL A 6 -2.84 45.85 3.97
C VAL A 6 -3.30 45.02 2.78
N LEU A 7 -4.00 45.61 1.79
CA LEU A 7 -4.43 44.93 0.58
C LEU A 7 -3.29 44.64 -0.39
N GLU A 8 -2.19 45.43 -0.32
CA GLU A 8 -1.01 45.20 -1.13
C GLU A 8 -0.08 44.11 -0.59
N LEU A 9 -0.28 43.76 0.68
CA LEU A 9 0.53 42.74 1.36
C LEU A 9 0.12 41.32 0.93
N LYS A 10 1.10 40.60 0.44
CA LYS A 10 0.93 39.22 -0.07
C LYS A 10 1.35 38.22 1.01
N SER A 11 0.49 37.24 1.27
CA SER A 11 0.87 36.13 2.14
C SER A 11 1.98 35.30 1.47
N TRP A 12 2.92 34.81 2.28
CA TRP A 12 3.89 33.84 1.79
C TRP A 12 3.17 32.55 1.35
N PRO A 13 3.40 32.06 0.11
CA PRO A 13 2.62 30.92 -0.44
C PRO A 13 2.65 29.67 0.39
N LYS A 14 3.77 29.41 1.09
CA LYS A 14 3.93 28.21 1.94
C LYS A 14 3.49 28.44 3.39
N ASN A 15 2.91 29.57 3.75
CA ASN A 15 2.58 29.88 5.15
C ASN A 15 1.72 28.78 5.79
N ASN A 16 0.66 28.33 5.13
CA ASN A 16 -0.26 27.32 5.68
C ASN A 16 0.35 25.92 5.75
N TYR A 17 1.40 25.65 4.98
CA TYR A 17 2.14 24.40 5.05
C TYR A 17 2.98 24.29 6.34
N PHE A 18 3.49 25.42 6.83
CA PHE A 18 4.37 25.48 8.01
C PHE A 18 3.66 25.94 9.27
N PHE A 19 2.60 26.75 9.18
CA PHE A 19 1.95 27.34 10.33
C PHE A 19 0.45 27.24 10.26
N ASP A 20 -0.19 27.16 11.43
CA ASP A 20 -1.63 27.28 11.56
C ASP A 20 -2.03 28.72 11.83
N ASP A 21 -3.19 29.11 11.31
CA ASP A 21 -3.82 30.35 11.67
C ASP A 21 -4.38 30.27 13.10
N ILE A 22 -4.34 31.40 13.82
CA ILE A 22 -5.02 31.52 15.11
C ILE A 22 -6.54 31.41 14.86
N GLN A 23 -7.22 30.60 15.65
CA GLN A 23 -8.66 30.33 15.50
C GLN A 23 -9.41 30.47 16.83
N GLY A 24 -10.74 30.45 16.75
CA GLY A 24 -11.64 30.43 17.91
C GLY A 24 -11.51 31.66 18.81
N GLU A 25 -11.58 31.45 20.13
CA GLU A 25 -11.50 32.50 21.13
C GLU A 25 -10.17 33.25 21.12
N ASN A 26 -9.06 32.54 20.87
CA ASN A 26 -7.74 33.13 20.74
C ASN A 26 -7.67 34.12 19.57
N TRP A 27 -8.35 33.84 18.46
CA TRP A 27 -8.44 34.76 17.34
C TRP A 27 -9.24 36.02 17.70
N THR A 28 -10.36 35.83 18.40
CA THR A 28 -11.18 36.96 18.88
C THR A 28 -10.41 37.84 19.83
N ALA A 29 -9.70 37.25 20.82
CA ALA A 29 -8.86 37.98 21.76
C ALA A 29 -7.74 38.72 21.04
N PHE A 30 -7.08 38.09 20.07
CA PHE A 30 -6.02 38.70 19.28
C PHE A 30 -6.54 39.89 18.43
N LYS A 31 -7.69 39.76 17.79
CA LYS A 31 -8.32 40.86 17.07
C LYS A 31 -8.69 42.04 17.99
N ASN A 32 -9.23 41.75 19.18
CA ASN A 32 -9.56 42.78 20.16
C ASN A 32 -8.32 43.53 20.65
N SER A 33 -7.21 42.83 20.88
CA SER A 33 -5.92 43.44 21.18
C SER A 33 -5.48 44.43 20.09
N ILE A 34 -5.55 44.02 18.81
CA ILE A 34 -5.21 44.92 17.70
C ILE A 34 -6.20 46.08 17.57
N LYS A 35 -7.48 45.85 17.80
CA LYS A 35 -8.49 46.90 17.80
C LYS A 35 -8.23 47.97 18.89
N THR A 36 -7.76 47.55 20.07
CA THR A 36 -7.54 48.43 21.22
C THR A 36 -6.19 49.15 21.15
N SER A 37 -5.13 48.41 20.85
CA SER A 37 -3.75 48.90 20.94
C SER A 37 -3.06 49.17 19.62
N GLY A 38 -3.75 48.86 18.50
CA GLY A 38 -3.15 48.91 17.17
C GLY A 38 -2.15 47.77 16.95
N VAL A 39 -1.43 47.83 15.87
CA VAL A 39 -0.31 46.94 15.56
C VAL A 39 0.96 47.52 16.18
N ILE A 40 1.34 47.00 17.32
CA ILE A 40 2.50 47.52 18.11
C ILE A 40 3.82 47.20 17.42
N GLU A 41 3.99 45.94 16.97
CA GLU A 41 5.18 45.52 16.26
C GLU A 41 4.99 45.65 14.73
N PRO A 42 5.94 46.23 14.00
CA PRO A 42 5.84 46.38 12.57
C PRO A 42 5.77 44.99 11.86
N VAL A 43 5.07 44.94 10.75
CA VAL A 43 5.03 43.76 9.87
C VAL A 43 6.33 43.72 9.09
N ILE A 44 7.04 42.59 9.08
CA ILE A 44 8.25 42.42 8.29
C ILE A 44 7.84 41.92 6.90
N VAL A 45 8.29 42.62 5.88
CA VAL A 45 7.96 42.31 4.49
C VAL A 45 9.18 42.35 3.57
N THR A 46 9.13 41.62 2.47
CA THR A 46 10.12 41.73 1.40
C THR A 46 9.85 42.99 0.54
N GLN A 47 10.79 43.34 -0.33
CA GLN A 47 10.60 44.40 -1.34
C GLN A 47 9.37 44.17 -2.26
N ASN A 48 9.03 42.91 -2.51
CA ASN A 48 7.85 42.49 -3.27
C ASN A 48 6.57 42.43 -2.44
N LYS A 49 6.57 43.04 -1.23
CA LYS A 49 5.45 43.07 -0.28
C LYS A 49 4.96 41.66 0.17
N ILE A 50 5.83 40.64 0.13
CA ILE A 50 5.55 39.32 0.70
C ILE A 50 5.80 39.41 2.21
N ILE A 51 4.84 38.97 3.00
CA ILE A 51 4.91 38.97 4.46
C ILE A 51 5.91 37.93 4.93
N VAL A 52 6.91 38.37 5.68
CA VAL A 52 7.90 37.52 6.37
C VAL A 52 7.47 37.25 7.82
N SER A 53 7.03 38.26 8.52
CA SER A 53 6.47 38.15 9.89
C SER A 53 5.27 39.05 10.05
N GLY A 54 4.20 38.53 10.68
CA GLY A 54 2.99 39.31 10.98
C GLY A 54 1.76 38.92 10.14
N HIS A 55 1.72 37.72 9.54
CA HIS A 55 0.56 37.22 8.79
C HIS A 55 -0.76 37.36 9.57
N GLN A 56 -0.78 37.02 10.86
CA GLN A 56 -1.98 37.14 11.69
C GLN A 56 -2.35 38.61 11.98
N ARG A 57 -1.34 39.48 12.14
CA ARG A 57 -1.56 40.92 12.28
C ARG A 57 -2.21 41.51 11.04
N VAL A 58 -1.69 41.20 9.86
CA VAL A 58 -2.26 41.66 8.59
C VAL A 58 -3.67 41.11 8.37
N ARG A 59 -3.91 39.84 8.71
CA ARG A 59 -5.25 39.23 8.65
C ARG A 59 -6.23 39.95 9.56
N ALA A 60 -5.83 40.23 10.80
CA ALA A 60 -6.68 40.98 11.74
C ALA A 60 -6.97 42.41 11.26
N CYS A 61 -5.97 43.10 10.72
CA CYS A 61 -6.18 44.42 10.14
C CYS A 61 -7.17 44.40 8.97
N LYS A 62 -7.10 43.42 8.08
CA LYS A 62 -8.06 43.25 6.99
C LYS A 62 -9.48 43.04 7.50
N GLU A 63 -9.66 42.17 8.52
CA GLU A 63 -10.97 41.91 9.13
C GLU A 63 -11.51 43.11 9.93
N LEU A 64 -10.64 43.93 10.52
CA LEU A 64 -11.01 45.15 11.27
C LEU A 64 -11.16 46.40 10.39
N GLY A 65 -10.87 46.32 9.10
CA GLY A 65 -10.95 47.48 8.18
C GLY A 65 -9.80 48.47 8.36
N ILE A 66 -8.70 48.12 9.04
CA ILE A 66 -7.50 48.94 9.17
C ILE A 66 -6.78 48.96 7.83
N LYS A 67 -6.68 50.11 7.21
CA LYS A 67 -6.17 50.25 5.82
C LYS A 67 -4.65 50.14 5.74
N ASN A 68 -3.91 50.74 6.68
CA ASN A 68 -2.46 50.79 6.63
C ASN A 68 -1.84 50.18 7.89
N VAL A 69 -0.67 49.56 7.72
CA VAL A 69 0.14 49.06 8.81
C VAL A 69 1.60 49.45 8.62
N LEU A 70 2.27 49.68 9.72
CA LEU A 70 3.71 49.95 9.75
C LEU A 70 4.48 48.70 9.34
N CYS A 71 5.30 48.80 8.28
CA CYS A 71 6.08 47.71 7.75
C CYS A 71 7.58 47.98 7.84
N ASP A 72 8.34 46.96 8.22
CA ASP A 72 9.80 46.90 8.12
C ASP A 72 10.12 46.14 6.79
N MET A 73 10.56 46.89 5.78
CA MET A 73 10.88 46.33 4.47
C MET A 73 12.34 45.87 4.47
N ARG A 74 12.53 44.58 4.21
CA ARG A 74 13.84 43.93 4.15
C ARG A 74 14.18 43.44 2.76
N SER A 75 15.46 43.55 2.42
CA SER A 75 16.03 43.03 1.19
C SER A 75 16.56 41.62 1.40
N TYR A 76 16.21 40.72 0.51
CA TYR A 76 16.68 39.34 0.51
C TYR A 76 17.27 39.00 -0.85
N ASN A 77 18.39 38.28 -0.82
CA ASN A 77 19.12 37.87 -2.03
C ASN A 77 18.81 36.42 -2.44
N SER A 78 17.95 35.72 -1.73
CA SER A 78 17.45 34.39 -2.12
C SER A 78 16.15 34.03 -1.38
N ASP A 79 15.36 33.14 -1.99
CA ASP A 79 14.13 32.61 -1.38
C ASP A 79 14.43 31.78 -0.12
N ASP A 80 15.58 31.10 -0.07
CA ASP A 80 15.99 30.37 1.14
C ASP A 80 16.23 31.29 2.33
N LYS A 81 16.78 32.50 2.12
CA LYS A 81 16.91 33.48 3.20
C LYS A 81 15.58 34.03 3.66
N ILE A 82 14.63 34.24 2.74
CA ILE A 82 13.26 34.61 3.11
C ILE A 82 12.62 33.51 3.93
N THR A 83 12.70 32.27 3.44
CA THR A 83 12.15 31.09 4.13
C THR A 83 12.75 30.91 5.51
N LYS A 84 14.08 31.00 5.64
CA LYS A 84 14.79 30.94 6.91
C LYS A 84 14.25 31.96 7.92
N ASP A 85 14.20 33.24 7.53
CA ASP A 85 13.77 34.34 8.39
C ASP A 85 12.31 34.17 8.85
N ILE A 86 11.44 33.70 7.94
CA ILE A 86 10.05 33.34 8.25
C ILE A 86 9.99 32.24 9.31
N LEU A 87 10.74 31.13 9.10
CA LEU A 87 10.69 29.98 10.00
C LEU A 87 11.24 30.34 11.38
N GLU A 88 12.41 30.96 11.44
CA GLU A 88 13.07 31.32 12.72
C GLU A 88 12.23 32.35 13.53
N THR A 89 11.74 33.40 12.86
CA THR A 89 10.93 34.42 13.53
C THR A 89 9.65 33.83 14.11
N ASN A 90 8.95 33.02 13.36
CA ASN A 90 7.70 32.40 13.81
C ASN A 90 7.94 31.37 14.92
N LEU A 91 8.99 30.53 14.81
CA LEU A 91 9.30 29.53 15.84
C LEU A 91 9.69 30.21 17.17
N ARG A 92 10.42 31.33 17.13
CA ARG A 92 10.76 32.11 18.34
C ARG A 92 9.54 32.79 18.97
N GLN A 93 8.65 33.37 18.15
CA GLN A 93 7.47 34.09 18.62
C GLN A 93 6.36 33.19 19.17
N ARG A 94 6.09 32.04 18.52
CA ARG A 94 4.98 31.16 18.88
C ARG A 94 5.33 30.19 20.03
N GLY A 95 6.60 29.94 20.27
CA GLY A 95 7.05 28.89 21.19
C GLY A 95 6.70 27.47 20.65
N ILE A 96 7.46 26.49 21.08
CA ILE A 96 7.33 25.09 20.57
C ILE A 96 6.02 24.44 21.03
N GLY A 97 5.49 24.82 22.21
CA GLY A 97 4.29 24.20 22.77
C GLY A 97 2.97 24.50 22.03
N ASN A 98 2.93 25.59 21.28
CA ASN A 98 1.71 26.05 20.59
C ASN A 98 1.74 25.77 19.08
N THR A 99 2.71 25.03 18.59
CA THR A 99 2.86 24.72 17.16
C THR A 99 2.38 23.30 16.88
N ASN A 100 1.60 23.14 15.81
CA ASN A 100 1.19 21.84 15.32
C ASN A 100 2.43 20.94 15.14
N PRO A 101 2.46 19.73 15.75
CA PRO A 101 3.64 18.87 15.75
C PRO A 101 4.17 18.52 14.34
N ILE A 102 3.27 18.32 13.39
CA ILE A 102 3.62 18.03 12.01
C ILE A 102 4.27 19.25 11.35
N LYS A 103 3.67 20.41 11.53
CA LYS A 103 4.16 21.68 10.97
C LYS A 103 5.49 22.07 11.58
N LEU A 104 5.67 21.86 12.89
CA LEU A 104 6.98 22.05 13.54
C LEU A 104 8.03 21.11 12.93
N GLY A 105 7.71 19.82 12.74
CA GLY A 105 8.61 18.87 12.07
C GLY A 105 9.03 19.35 10.67
N ARG A 106 8.08 19.86 9.88
CA ARG A 106 8.34 20.44 8.55
C ARG A 106 9.27 21.66 8.62
N CYS A 107 9.06 22.56 9.61
CA CYS A 107 9.95 23.70 9.83
C CYS A 107 11.38 23.26 10.11
N LEU A 108 11.56 22.25 10.99
CA LEU A 108 12.88 21.73 11.34
C LEU A 108 13.60 21.09 10.16
N VAL A 109 12.88 20.29 9.35
CA VAL A 109 13.44 19.66 8.13
C VAL A 109 13.83 20.72 7.10
N GLU A 110 13.01 21.75 6.93
CA GLU A 110 13.29 22.83 5.98
C GLU A 110 14.48 23.70 6.42
N LEU A 111 14.60 24.00 7.73
CA LEU A 111 15.77 24.68 8.28
C LEU A 111 17.05 23.86 8.05
N GLU A 112 17.02 22.54 8.29
CA GLU A 112 18.16 21.69 8.00
C GLU A 112 18.55 21.71 6.52
N ARG A 113 17.56 21.69 5.62
CA ARG A 113 17.78 21.82 4.18
C ARG A 113 18.51 23.14 3.85
N ILE A 114 18.00 24.25 4.37
CA ILE A 114 18.54 25.59 4.13
C ILE A 114 19.97 25.72 4.67
N TYR A 115 20.25 25.13 5.84
CA TYR A 115 21.57 25.12 6.46
C TYR A 115 22.53 24.08 5.88
N GLY A 116 22.05 23.24 4.93
CA GLY A 116 22.88 22.21 4.29
C GLY A 116 23.22 21.04 5.20
N ILE A 117 22.45 20.82 6.29
CA ILE A 117 22.65 19.72 7.23
C ILE A 117 22.20 18.43 6.58
N LYS A 118 23.16 17.54 6.25
CA LYS A 118 22.88 16.23 5.66
C LYS A 118 22.44 15.23 6.73
N ASN A 119 21.33 14.54 6.50
CA ASN A 119 20.89 13.39 7.29
C ASN A 119 21.68 12.14 6.87
N GLY A 120 22.43 11.54 7.80
CA GLY A 120 23.18 10.32 7.55
C GLY A 120 24.67 10.53 7.77
N GLY A 121 25.23 9.73 8.69
CA GLY A 121 26.60 9.88 9.14
C GLY A 121 27.61 9.45 8.08
N ASP A 122 27.96 10.34 7.20
CA ASP A 122 29.26 10.25 6.52
C ASP A 122 30.30 10.93 7.41
N ARG A 123 30.89 10.13 8.33
CA ARG A 123 31.93 10.55 9.26
C ARG A 123 33.29 10.76 8.58
N LYS A 124 33.35 10.76 7.25
CA LYS A 124 34.56 10.82 6.44
C LYS A 124 34.59 11.89 5.36
N SER A 125 33.91 13.02 5.50
CA SER A 125 34.26 14.18 4.69
C SER A 125 35.05 15.17 5.55
N ASP A 126 36.35 15.07 5.45
CA ASP A 126 37.32 16.11 5.80
C ASP A 126 37.05 17.37 4.94
N CYS A 127 36.10 18.14 5.30
CA CYS A 127 35.93 19.51 4.86
C CYS A 127 35.95 20.39 6.09
N GLN A 128 37.18 20.82 6.44
CA GLN A 128 37.42 21.96 7.31
C GLN A 128 36.73 23.20 6.71
N SER A 129 35.54 23.48 7.16
CA SER A 129 34.95 24.82 7.13
C SER A 129 34.35 25.10 8.49
N ASP A 130 35.06 25.89 9.28
CA ASP A 130 34.77 26.24 10.67
C ASP A 130 33.45 27.01 10.92
N ASN A 131 32.55 27.13 9.93
CA ASN A 131 31.31 27.90 10.02
C ASN A 131 30.05 27.14 9.57
N LEU A 132 30.05 25.82 9.56
CA LEU A 132 28.83 25.05 9.23
C LEU A 132 27.95 24.94 10.47
N ILE A 133 26.73 25.54 10.37
CA ILE A 133 25.70 25.38 11.39
C ILE A 133 25.33 23.89 11.50
N LYS A 134 25.40 23.38 12.73
CA LYS A 134 25.10 21.97 13.03
C LYS A 134 23.66 21.85 13.52
N GLN A 135 23.10 20.66 13.43
CA GLN A 135 21.79 20.36 14.00
C GLN A 135 21.69 20.74 15.49
N SER A 136 22.80 20.57 16.25
CA SER A 136 22.90 20.97 17.65
C SER A 136 22.70 22.47 17.88
N ASP A 137 23.04 23.27 16.89
CA ASP A 137 22.95 24.73 17.00
C ASP A 137 21.48 25.18 16.83
N ILE A 138 20.77 24.56 15.86
CA ILE A 138 19.32 24.75 15.72
C ILE A 138 18.58 24.29 16.99
N GLN A 139 18.99 23.15 17.57
CA GLN A 139 18.40 22.64 18.82
C GLN A 139 18.58 23.59 19.96
N LYS A 140 19.77 24.18 20.15
CA LYS A 140 20.07 25.15 21.17
C LYS A 140 19.30 26.45 20.96
N GLU A 141 19.29 26.96 19.75
CA GLU A 141 18.61 28.19 19.39
C GLU A 141 17.10 28.13 19.64
N LEU A 142 16.49 26.99 19.30
CA LEU A 142 15.05 26.74 19.50
C LEU A 142 14.74 26.16 20.89
N ASN A 143 15.75 25.93 21.72
CA ASN A 143 15.62 25.26 23.02
C ASN A 143 14.86 23.93 22.98
N ILE A 144 15.18 23.11 21.96
CA ILE A 144 14.55 21.79 21.75
C ILE A 144 15.54 20.68 22.13
N PRO A 145 15.23 19.80 23.10
CA PRO A 145 16.07 18.65 23.42
C PRO A 145 16.24 17.75 22.17
N SER A 146 17.45 17.20 21.97
CA SER A 146 17.81 16.42 20.79
C SER A 146 16.84 15.26 20.48
N LYS A 147 16.36 14.58 21.54
CA LYS A 147 15.38 13.49 21.43
C LYS A 147 14.02 13.98 20.90
N THR A 148 13.57 15.11 21.42
CA THR A 148 12.32 15.76 21.02
C THR A 148 12.42 16.29 19.59
N TYR A 149 13.56 16.85 19.23
CA TYR A 149 13.84 17.29 17.86
C TYR A 149 13.73 16.13 16.85
N ALA A 150 14.37 15.01 17.16
CA ALA A 150 14.28 13.80 16.32
C ALA A 150 12.84 13.27 16.20
N ASP A 151 12.06 13.32 17.29
CA ASP A 151 10.66 12.89 17.29
C ASP A 151 9.83 13.78 16.34
N TYR A 152 9.98 15.10 16.35
CA TYR A 152 9.29 16.00 15.42
C TYR A 152 9.67 15.73 13.96
N LYS A 153 10.94 15.50 13.67
CA LYS A 153 11.39 15.17 12.32
C LYS A 153 10.75 13.87 11.81
N ARG A 154 10.68 12.85 12.65
CA ARG A 154 10.05 11.58 12.26
C ARG A 154 8.57 11.74 11.89
N LEU A 155 7.87 12.71 12.46
CA LEU A 155 6.47 12.94 12.09
C LEU A 155 6.29 13.34 10.62
N THR A 156 7.31 13.89 9.97
CA THR A 156 7.24 14.24 8.55
C THR A 156 7.32 13.03 7.61
N THR A 157 7.75 11.85 8.11
CA THR A 157 7.79 10.60 7.34
C THR A 157 6.47 9.83 7.38
N LEU A 158 5.49 10.32 8.15
CA LEU A 158 4.16 9.74 8.17
C LEU A 158 3.41 10.03 6.87
N ILE A 159 2.57 9.09 6.46
CA ILE A 159 1.62 9.33 5.37
C ILE A 159 0.61 10.43 5.75
N PRO A 160 -0.01 11.12 4.77
CA PRO A 160 -0.90 12.26 5.04
C PRO A 160 -2.01 11.97 6.05
N GLU A 161 -2.58 10.77 6.02
CA GLU A 161 -3.62 10.33 6.93
C GLU A 161 -3.18 10.34 8.39
N PHE A 162 -1.99 9.80 8.68
CA PHE A 162 -1.42 9.84 10.03
C PHE A 162 -0.99 11.24 10.44
N GLN A 163 -0.45 12.04 9.51
CA GLN A 163 -0.17 13.44 9.79
C GLN A 163 -1.42 14.20 10.23
N GLN A 164 -2.55 13.95 9.55
CA GLN A 164 -3.83 14.55 9.92
C GLN A 164 -4.30 14.07 11.30
N MET A 165 -4.23 12.76 11.59
CA MET A 165 -4.62 12.22 12.89
C MET A 165 -3.79 12.81 14.04
N VAL A 166 -2.50 13.06 13.83
CA VAL A 166 -1.64 13.72 14.81
C VAL A 166 -2.00 15.20 14.95
N SER A 167 -2.27 15.87 13.84
CA SER A 167 -2.69 17.28 13.84
C SER A 167 -4.02 17.50 14.57
N ASP A 168 -4.95 16.55 14.44
CA ASP A 168 -6.25 16.55 15.09
C ASP A 168 -6.18 16.09 16.56
N GLY A 169 -5.01 15.70 17.05
CA GLY A 169 -4.82 15.19 18.42
C GLY A 169 -5.37 13.78 18.64
N LYS A 170 -5.79 13.07 17.59
CA LYS A 170 -6.37 11.72 17.66
C LYS A 170 -5.31 10.65 17.89
N VAL A 171 -4.10 10.86 17.41
CA VAL A 171 -2.92 10.03 17.69
C VAL A 171 -1.88 10.87 18.39
N THR A 172 -1.32 10.35 19.49
CA THR A 172 -0.31 11.07 20.24
C THR A 172 0.98 11.25 19.44
N LYS A 173 1.66 12.37 19.64
CA LYS A 173 2.98 12.61 19.04
C LYS A 173 3.95 11.46 19.33
N TRP A 174 3.90 10.90 20.52
CA TRP A 174 4.78 9.81 20.94
C TRP A 174 4.52 8.53 20.14
N THR A 175 3.27 8.09 20.05
CA THR A 175 2.86 6.92 19.24
C THR A 175 3.26 7.10 17.78
N ALA A 176 2.94 8.26 17.24
CA ALA A 176 3.19 8.58 15.84
C ALA A 176 4.70 8.58 15.52
N SER A 177 5.54 9.27 16.32
CA SER A 177 6.96 9.41 16.02
C SER A 177 7.79 8.17 16.35
N ARG A 178 7.40 7.39 17.36
CA ARG A 178 8.22 6.27 17.86
C ARG A 178 7.73 4.91 17.47
N ILE A 179 6.47 4.77 17.14
CA ILE A 179 5.88 3.51 16.72
C ILE A 179 5.58 3.56 15.22
N ILE A 180 4.67 4.44 14.80
CA ILE A 180 4.14 4.44 13.43
C ILE A 180 5.17 4.92 12.41
N ALA A 181 5.92 5.98 12.69
CA ALA A 181 6.92 6.55 11.77
C ALA A 181 8.15 5.65 11.52
N ARG A 182 8.24 4.49 12.20
CA ARG A 182 9.25 3.47 11.91
C ARG A 182 8.84 2.54 10.78
N LEU A 183 7.57 2.52 10.46
CA LEU A 183 7.02 1.75 9.36
C LEU A 183 7.30 2.45 8.03
N SER A 184 7.47 1.66 6.98
CA SER A 184 7.48 2.20 5.62
C SER A 184 6.14 2.86 5.29
N PRO A 185 6.06 3.80 4.33
CA PRO A 185 4.79 4.38 3.91
C PRO A 185 3.74 3.34 3.49
N THR A 186 4.18 2.24 2.86
CA THR A 186 3.32 1.12 2.50
C THR A 186 2.77 0.38 3.72
N ASP A 187 3.62 0.11 4.72
CA ASP A 187 3.17 -0.56 5.95
C ASP A 187 2.26 0.35 6.79
N GLN A 188 2.47 1.67 6.76
CA GLN A 188 1.56 2.64 7.38
C GLN A 188 0.18 2.60 6.72
N GLN A 189 0.13 2.54 5.39
CA GLN A 189 -1.13 2.41 4.65
C GLN A 189 -1.82 1.08 4.95
N GLU A 190 -1.06 0.00 5.02
CA GLU A 190 -1.56 -1.33 5.37
C GLU A 190 -2.14 -1.36 6.79
N LEU A 191 -1.51 -0.69 7.75
CA LEU A 191 -2.01 -0.56 9.12
C LEU A 191 -3.39 0.10 9.14
N ILE A 192 -3.59 1.19 8.38
CA ILE A 192 -4.91 1.83 8.25
C ILE A 192 -5.92 0.91 7.57
N THR A 193 -5.51 0.21 6.53
CA THR A 193 -6.40 -0.68 5.76
C THR A 193 -6.85 -1.87 6.60
N THR A 194 -5.94 -2.44 7.39
CA THR A 194 -6.21 -3.63 8.21
C THR A 194 -7.09 -3.33 9.42
N TYR A 195 -6.78 -2.27 10.16
CA TYR A 195 -7.44 -1.99 11.44
C TYR A 195 -8.44 -0.83 11.39
N GLY A 196 -8.34 0.04 10.37
CA GLY A 196 -9.16 1.24 10.24
C GLY A 196 -8.71 2.39 11.12
N LYS A 197 -9.02 3.61 10.68
CA LYS A 197 -8.66 4.85 11.38
C LYS A 197 -9.20 4.88 12.81
N ASN A 198 -10.47 4.56 13.01
CA ASN A 198 -11.13 4.63 14.33
C ASN A 198 -10.50 3.70 15.38
N ALA A 199 -10.06 2.51 14.98
CA ALA A 199 -9.41 1.58 15.90
C ALA A 199 -8.04 2.11 16.33
N ILE A 200 -7.28 2.69 15.41
CA ILE A 200 -5.97 3.29 15.69
C ILE A 200 -6.10 4.53 16.57
N GLU A 201 -7.10 5.38 16.33
CA GLU A 201 -7.38 6.56 17.15
C GLU A 201 -7.67 6.22 18.62
N LYS A 202 -8.34 5.11 18.87
CA LYS A 202 -8.69 4.63 20.22
C LYS A 202 -7.61 3.77 20.87
N ALA A 203 -6.59 3.37 20.10
CA ALA A 203 -5.58 2.44 20.57
C ALA A 203 -4.58 3.12 21.53
N THR A 204 -4.22 2.43 22.61
CA THR A 204 -3.07 2.79 23.43
C THR A 204 -1.76 2.53 22.67
N ASN A 205 -0.64 3.04 23.18
CA ASN A 205 0.68 2.78 22.60
C ASN A 205 0.98 1.28 22.47
N GLU A 206 0.68 0.51 23.52
CA GLU A 206 0.86 -0.95 23.55
C GLU A 206 -0.04 -1.63 22.53
N LYS A 207 -1.30 -1.21 22.44
CA LYS A 207 -2.24 -1.77 21.45
C LYS A 207 -1.80 -1.47 20.03
N THR A 208 -1.33 -0.26 19.75
CA THR A 208 -0.78 0.09 18.44
C THR A 208 0.43 -0.78 18.08
N GLN A 209 1.30 -1.05 19.05
CA GLN A 209 2.45 -1.92 18.83
C GLN A 209 2.03 -3.37 18.57
N GLN A 210 1.06 -3.90 19.33
CA GLN A 210 0.49 -5.22 19.09
C GLN A 210 -0.15 -5.34 17.71
N MET A 211 -0.87 -4.32 17.25
CA MET A 211 -1.44 -4.28 15.90
C MET A 211 -0.35 -4.40 14.82
N ILE A 212 0.78 -3.70 14.98
CA ILE A 212 1.91 -3.76 14.06
C ILE A 212 2.58 -5.14 14.10
N GLU A 213 2.79 -5.70 15.27
CA GLU A 213 3.39 -7.03 15.43
C GLU A 213 2.52 -8.11 14.78
N GLU A 214 1.21 -8.05 15.00
CA GLU A 214 0.26 -8.99 14.38
C GLU A 214 0.19 -8.80 12.85
N MET A 215 0.17 -7.56 12.36
CA MET A 215 0.25 -7.28 10.93
C MET A 215 1.51 -7.89 10.30
N ASN A 216 2.67 -7.71 10.93
CA ASN A 216 3.94 -8.26 10.44
C ASN A 216 3.93 -9.80 10.48
N ARG A 217 3.36 -10.40 11.54
CA ARG A 217 3.19 -11.84 11.64
C ARG A 217 2.33 -12.39 10.51
N LEU A 218 1.18 -11.78 10.28
CA LEU A 218 0.26 -12.16 9.21
C LEU A 218 0.90 -12.01 7.83
N LYS A 219 1.67 -10.95 7.61
CA LYS A 219 2.42 -10.73 6.38
C LYS A 219 3.46 -11.84 6.12
N ASN A 220 4.18 -12.26 7.16
CA ASN A 220 5.12 -13.36 7.07
C ASN A 220 4.42 -14.69 6.78
N VAL A 221 3.29 -14.96 7.45
CA VAL A 221 2.48 -16.16 7.18
C VAL A 221 1.97 -16.16 5.75
N ASN A 222 1.43 -15.03 5.28
CA ASN A 222 0.94 -14.87 3.91
C ASN A 222 2.06 -15.07 2.88
N SER A 223 3.23 -14.48 3.10
CA SER A 223 4.40 -14.71 2.25
C SER A 223 4.80 -16.19 2.20
N GLY A 224 4.81 -16.86 3.34
CA GLY A 224 5.09 -18.29 3.40
C GLY A 224 4.04 -19.17 2.70
N LEU A 225 2.77 -18.83 2.83
CA LEU A 225 1.68 -19.46 2.10
C LEU A 225 1.81 -19.24 0.59
N GLN A 226 2.09 -18.01 0.17
CA GLN A 226 2.29 -17.66 -1.24
C GLN A 226 3.42 -18.48 -1.88
N MET A 227 4.54 -18.67 -1.17
CA MET A 227 5.64 -19.52 -1.65
C MET A 227 5.19 -20.99 -1.81
N LYS A 228 4.42 -21.53 -0.86
CA LYS A 228 3.87 -22.90 -0.95
C LYS A 228 2.91 -23.03 -2.13
N VAL A 229 2.06 -22.04 -2.36
CA VAL A 229 1.14 -21.99 -3.47
C VAL A 229 1.89 -21.99 -4.79
N ASN A 230 2.86 -21.08 -4.96
CA ASN A 230 3.67 -21.00 -6.18
C ASN A 230 4.42 -22.32 -6.44
N GLY A 231 4.91 -22.97 -5.37
CA GLY A 231 5.52 -24.30 -5.46
C GLY A 231 4.54 -25.35 -5.97
N LYS A 232 3.33 -25.42 -5.38
CA LYS A 232 2.28 -26.34 -5.81
C LYS A 232 1.81 -26.07 -7.26
N GLN A 233 1.68 -24.81 -7.61
CA GLN A 233 1.31 -24.40 -8.97
C GLN A 233 2.33 -24.87 -10.00
N LYS A 234 3.63 -24.79 -9.67
CA LYS A 234 4.70 -25.33 -10.52
C LYS A 234 4.61 -26.86 -10.62
N GLU A 235 4.43 -27.58 -9.50
CA GLU A 235 4.24 -29.04 -9.50
C GLU A 235 3.07 -29.47 -10.41
N ILE A 236 1.93 -28.77 -10.32
CA ILE A 236 0.76 -29.02 -11.17
C ILE A 236 1.09 -28.77 -12.65
N SER A 237 1.74 -27.64 -12.95
CA SER A 237 2.13 -27.31 -14.34
C SER A 237 3.07 -28.37 -14.93
N ASP A 238 4.07 -28.80 -14.17
CA ASP A 238 5.01 -29.84 -14.60
C ASP A 238 4.32 -31.18 -14.80
N ALA A 239 3.40 -31.57 -13.90
CA ALA A 239 2.62 -32.79 -14.04
C ALA A 239 1.71 -32.77 -15.27
N VAL A 240 1.05 -31.64 -15.55
CA VAL A 240 0.23 -31.45 -16.76
C VAL A 240 1.10 -31.55 -18.02
N ALA A 241 2.24 -30.87 -18.06
CA ALA A 241 3.15 -30.90 -19.19
C ALA A 241 3.63 -32.35 -19.50
N ASN A 242 4.08 -33.06 -18.46
CA ASN A 242 4.54 -34.44 -18.57
C ASN A 242 3.42 -35.40 -19.08
N THR A 243 2.20 -35.21 -18.54
CA THR A 243 1.04 -36.01 -18.97
C THR A 243 0.67 -35.73 -20.42
N THR A 244 0.67 -34.44 -20.81
CA THR A 244 0.39 -34.02 -22.19
C THR A 244 1.42 -34.58 -23.16
N GLU A 245 2.71 -34.54 -22.80
CA GLU A 245 3.77 -35.11 -23.65
C GLU A 245 3.59 -36.62 -23.81
N ARG A 246 3.30 -37.36 -22.71
CA ARG A 246 3.05 -38.79 -22.77
C ARG A 246 1.88 -39.13 -23.65
N LEU A 247 0.75 -38.43 -23.49
CA LEU A 247 -0.44 -38.66 -24.29
C LEU A 247 -0.22 -38.30 -25.77
N SER A 248 0.53 -37.26 -26.06
CA SER A 248 0.91 -36.88 -27.42
C SER A 248 1.76 -37.96 -28.10
N LYS A 249 2.71 -38.58 -27.38
CA LYS A 249 3.49 -39.70 -27.89
C LYS A 249 2.60 -40.90 -28.21
N GLN A 250 1.64 -41.23 -27.35
CA GLN A 250 0.67 -42.30 -27.59
C GLN A 250 -0.22 -42.02 -28.82
N ILE A 251 -0.70 -40.80 -28.98
CA ILE A 251 -1.48 -40.39 -30.16
C ILE A 251 -0.66 -40.55 -31.41
N ASN A 252 0.63 -40.16 -31.41
CA ASN A 252 1.49 -40.33 -32.59
C ASN A 252 1.74 -41.79 -32.91
N GLN A 253 1.94 -42.64 -31.91
CA GLN A 253 2.06 -44.11 -32.13
C GLN A 253 0.80 -44.70 -32.71
N LEU A 254 -0.38 -44.40 -32.16
CA LEU A 254 -1.67 -44.86 -32.66
C LEU A 254 -1.94 -44.35 -34.06
N ASN A 255 -1.53 -43.14 -34.43
CA ASN A 255 -1.64 -42.65 -35.82
C ASN A 255 -0.75 -43.44 -36.79
N SER A 256 0.47 -43.78 -36.35
CA SER A 256 1.39 -44.57 -37.14
C SER A 256 0.85 -46.01 -37.39
N GLU A 257 0.33 -46.65 -36.33
CA GLU A 257 -0.33 -47.94 -36.41
C GLU A 257 -1.56 -47.89 -37.30
N LYS A 258 -2.41 -46.88 -37.13
CA LYS A 258 -3.57 -46.65 -38.02
C LYS A 258 -3.16 -46.55 -39.48
N SER A 259 -2.11 -45.77 -39.80
CA SER A 259 -1.62 -45.62 -41.18
C SER A 259 -1.10 -46.92 -41.75
N LEU A 260 -0.41 -47.73 -40.90
CA LEU A 260 0.06 -49.08 -41.33
C LEU A 260 -1.10 -50.02 -41.61
N LEU A 261 -2.12 -50.02 -40.75
CA LEU A 261 -3.32 -50.83 -40.92
C LEU A 261 -4.11 -50.42 -42.20
N GLU A 262 -4.25 -49.10 -42.41
CA GLU A 262 -4.88 -48.55 -43.62
C GLU A 262 -4.15 -49.00 -44.95
N ARG A 263 -2.77 -48.98 -44.91
CA ARG A 263 -1.98 -49.50 -46.03
C ARG A 263 -2.16 -51.00 -46.26
N LYS A 264 -2.18 -51.78 -45.13
CA LYS A 264 -2.45 -53.22 -45.22
C LYS A 264 -3.84 -53.49 -45.78
N VAL A 265 -4.87 -52.72 -45.39
CA VAL A 265 -6.22 -52.82 -45.94
C VAL A 265 -6.25 -52.57 -47.43
N LYS A 266 -5.53 -51.53 -47.91
CA LYS A 266 -5.46 -51.25 -49.37
C LYS A 266 -4.74 -52.33 -50.18
N LEU A 267 -3.73 -52.98 -49.54
CA LEU A 267 -2.93 -54.02 -50.24
C LEU A 267 -3.62 -55.42 -50.28
N ASN A 268 -4.53 -55.68 -49.32
CA ASN A 268 -5.19 -57.00 -49.18
C ASN A 268 -6.69 -56.89 -49.47
N GLN A 269 -7.09 -56.29 -50.60
CA GLN A 269 -8.50 -56.15 -51.00
C GLN A 269 -9.22 -57.46 -51.26
N ASP A 270 -8.49 -58.62 -51.37
CA ASP A 270 -9.06 -59.93 -51.66
C ASP A 270 -9.38 -60.84 -50.46
N GLU A 271 -9.09 -60.36 -49.20
CA GLU A 271 -9.41 -61.15 -48.01
C GLU A 271 -10.45 -60.40 -47.11
N SER A 272 -11.73 -60.66 -47.39
CA SER A 272 -12.87 -59.99 -46.72
C SER A 272 -12.83 -60.07 -45.20
N ASP A 273 -12.39 -61.15 -44.59
CA ASP A 273 -12.36 -61.36 -43.13
C ASP A 273 -11.22 -60.61 -42.49
N LYS A 274 -10.05 -60.53 -43.11
CA LYS A 274 -8.92 -59.74 -42.67
C LYS A 274 -9.22 -58.24 -42.84
N TYR A 275 -9.90 -57.87 -43.90
CA TYR A 275 -10.34 -56.47 -44.13
C TYR A 275 -11.28 -55.99 -43.04
N ASN A 276 -12.26 -56.77 -42.62
CA ASN A 276 -13.20 -56.42 -41.57
C ASN A 276 -12.53 -56.29 -40.18
N LYS A 277 -11.57 -57.20 -39.89
CA LYS A 277 -10.78 -57.11 -38.65
C LYS A 277 -9.93 -55.85 -38.63
N LEU A 278 -9.20 -55.51 -39.69
CA LEU A 278 -8.38 -54.33 -39.83
C LEU A 278 -9.20 -53.02 -39.75
N LYS A 279 -10.38 -53.04 -40.39
CA LYS A 279 -11.32 -51.91 -40.30
C LYS A 279 -11.78 -51.67 -38.86
N SER A 280 -12.13 -52.74 -38.14
CA SER A 280 -12.50 -52.68 -36.73
C SER A 280 -11.35 -52.12 -35.86
N ASP A 281 -10.11 -52.51 -36.12
CA ASP A 281 -8.92 -52.02 -35.41
C ASP A 281 -8.67 -50.53 -35.69
N ILE A 282 -8.84 -50.06 -36.91
CA ILE A 282 -8.74 -48.65 -37.30
C ILE A 282 -9.82 -47.83 -36.57
N GLU A 283 -11.06 -48.29 -36.56
CA GLU A 283 -12.16 -47.62 -35.83
C GLU A 283 -11.87 -47.54 -34.33
N PHE A 284 -11.39 -48.62 -33.73
CA PHE A 284 -10.98 -48.65 -32.32
C PHE A 284 -9.84 -47.65 -32.01
N LEU A 285 -8.76 -47.64 -32.80
CA LEU A 285 -7.64 -46.74 -32.64
C LEU A 285 -8.05 -45.28 -32.85
N THR A 286 -8.97 -45.01 -33.77
CA THR A 286 -9.52 -43.67 -34.01
C THR A 286 -10.31 -43.18 -32.80
N LYS A 287 -11.11 -44.07 -32.19
CA LYS A 287 -11.85 -43.76 -30.96
C LYS A 287 -10.91 -43.48 -29.80
N GLN A 288 -9.89 -44.31 -29.57
CA GLN A 288 -8.89 -44.08 -28.54
C GLN A 288 -8.18 -42.73 -28.71
N LYS A 289 -7.79 -42.36 -29.93
CA LYS A 289 -7.21 -41.06 -30.24
C LYS A 289 -8.13 -39.91 -29.80
N THR A 290 -9.42 -40.03 -30.14
CA THR A 290 -10.41 -39.00 -29.80
C THR A 290 -10.59 -38.88 -28.27
N ASP A 291 -10.65 -40.03 -27.59
CA ASP A 291 -10.81 -40.05 -26.12
C ASP A 291 -9.57 -39.50 -25.43
N LEU A 292 -8.34 -39.79 -25.88
CA LEU A 292 -7.10 -39.20 -25.38
C LEU A 292 -7.03 -37.70 -25.63
N SER A 293 -7.46 -37.24 -26.81
CA SER A 293 -7.50 -35.78 -27.08
C SER A 293 -8.44 -35.06 -26.14
N ARG A 294 -9.64 -35.60 -25.87
CA ARG A 294 -10.59 -35.05 -24.90
C ARG A 294 -10.04 -35.05 -23.48
N GLN A 295 -9.30 -36.13 -23.12
CA GLN A 295 -8.65 -36.17 -21.79
C GLN A 295 -7.61 -35.07 -21.63
N ILE A 296 -6.80 -34.80 -22.66
CA ILE A 296 -5.82 -33.69 -22.64
C ILE A 296 -6.54 -32.34 -22.49
N GLU A 297 -7.57 -32.09 -23.29
CA GLU A 297 -8.37 -30.87 -23.23
C GLU A 297 -8.97 -30.66 -21.82
N SER A 298 -9.64 -31.70 -21.29
CA SER A 298 -10.28 -31.67 -19.99
C SER A 298 -9.26 -31.47 -18.84
N ALA A 299 -8.09 -32.12 -18.91
CA ALA A 299 -7.04 -31.96 -17.91
C ALA A 299 -6.46 -30.55 -17.94
N THR A 300 -6.28 -29.97 -19.13
CA THR A 300 -5.77 -28.61 -19.31
C THR A 300 -6.78 -27.57 -18.77
N GLU A 301 -8.06 -27.77 -19.09
CA GLU A 301 -9.14 -26.89 -18.61
C GLU A 301 -9.26 -26.97 -17.10
N LEU A 302 -9.27 -28.19 -16.53
CA LEU A 302 -9.34 -28.39 -15.07
C LEU A 302 -8.15 -27.75 -14.37
N ALA A 303 -6.93 -27.87 -14.88
CA ALA A 303 -5.75 -27.21 -14.35
C ALA A 303 -5.92 -25.67 -14.36
N GLY A 304 -6.40 -25.12 -15.46
CA GLY A 304 -6.68 -23.69 -15.57
C GLY A 304 -7.74 -23.21 -14.56
N LEU A 305 -8.81 -23.95 -14.38
CA LEU A 305 -9.86 -23.65 -13.40
C LEU A 305 -9.33 -23.77 -11.97
N THR A 306 -8.50 -24.78 -11.68
CA THR A 306 -7.88 -24.97 -10.36
C THR A 306 -7.00 -23.79 -10.00
N VAL A 307 -6.15 -23.32 -10.90
CA VAL A 307 -5.28 -22.16 -10.70
C VAL A 307 -6.11 -20.90 -10.46
N LYS A 308 -7.18 -20.67 -11.23
CA LYS A 308 -8.08 -19.53 -11.03
C LYS A 308 -8.76 -19.58 -9.65
N LEU A 309 -9.32 -20.74 -9.28
CA LEU A 309 -9.97 -20.93 -7.99
C LEU A 309 -9.01 -20.66 -6.83
N GLN A 310 -7.79 -21.20 -6.92
CA GLN A 310 -6.75 -21.01 -5.92
C GLN A 310 -6.39 -19.53 -5.78
N HIS A 311 -6.16 -18.83 -6.89
CA HIS A 311 -5.89 -17.39 -6.89
C HIS A 311 -7.01 -16.59 -6.22
N THR A 312 -8.27 -16.91 -6.54
CA THR A 312 -9.44 -16.23 -5.96
C THR A 312 -9.53 -16.45 -4.46
N LEU A 313 -9.36 -17.70 -3.98
CA LEU A 313 -9.43 -18.01 -2.56
C LEU A 313 -8.32 -17.33 -1.74
N GLU A 314 -7.11 -17.25 -2.29
CA GLU A 314 -5.95 -16.74 -1.57
C GLU A 314 -5.82 -15.22 -1.62
N ASN A 315 -6.18 -14.60 -2.76
CA ASN A 315 -6.00 -13.17 -2.96
C ASN A 315 -7.31 -12.39 -2.81
N ASP A 316 -8.41 -12.84 -3.41
CA ASP A 316 -9.65 -12.08 -3.44
C ASP A 316 -10.50 -12.32 -2.20
N LEU A 317 -10.54 -13.57 -1.71
CA LEU A 317 -11.36 -14.02 -0.59
C LEU A 317 -10.54 -14.35 0.66
N ALA A 318 -9.31 -13.84 0.77
CA ALA A 318 -8.45 -14.12 1.92
C ALA A 318 -9.17 -13.83 3.25
N PRO A 319 -9.23 -14.81 4.20
CA PRO A 319 -10.00 -14.68 5.44
C PRO A 319 -9.65 -13.44 6.27
N ILE A 320 -8.42 -12.96 6.15
CA ILE A 320 -7.96 -11.75 6.85
C ILE A 320 -8.75 -10.49 6.46
N LYS A 321 -9.27 -10.43 5.24
CA LYS A 321 -10.09 -9.29 4.77
C LYS A 321 -11.41 -9.16 5.57
N TYR A 322 -11.92 -10.27 6.06
CA TYR A 322 -13.18 -10.34 6.81
C TYR A 322 -12.98 -10.17 8.32
N LYS A 323 -11.81 -10.57 8.86
CA LYS A 323 -11.51 -10.55 10.30
C LYS A 323 -11.79 -9.19 10.94
N ARG A 324 -11.33 -8.10 10.31
CA ARG A 324 -11.50 -6.74 10.82
C ARG A 324 -12.98 -6.33 10.97
N CYS A 325 -13.81 -6.72 10.00
CA CYS A 325 -15.24 -6.41 10.05
C CYS A 325 -15.96 -7.23 11.12
N MET A 326 -15.55 -8.51 11.30
CA MET A 326 -16.14 -9.42 12.27
C MET A 326 -15.79 -9.08 13.73
N GLU A 327 -14.71 -8.36 13.97
CA GLU A 327 -14.35 -7.91 15.34
C GLU A 327 -15.22 -6.77 15.87
N VAL A 328 -15.98 -6.11 14.98
CA VAL A 328 -16.77 -4.89 15.31
C VAL A 328 -18.28 -5.13 15.20
N LEU A 329 -18.70 -6.14 14.46
CA LEU A 329 -20.09 -6.44 14.19
C LEU A 329 -20.64 -7.54 15.13
N ASP A 330 -21.90 -7.37 15.54
CA ASP A 330 -22.61 -8.39 16.33
C ASP A 330 -23.14 -9.50 15.39
N SER A 331 -23.28 -10.71 15.93
CA SER A 331 -23.85 -11.86 15.21
C SER A 331 -25.29 -11.63 14.71
N SER A 332 -26.00 -10.66 15.27
CA SER A 332 -27.34 -10.26 14.86
C SER A 332 -27.36 -9.31 13.66
N ASP A 333 -26.20 -8.75 13.28
CA ASP A 333 -26.10 -7.78 12.18
C ASP A 333 -26.47 -8.43 10.84
N THR A 334 -27.21 -7.68 10.02
CA THR A 334 -27.65 -8.15 8.70
C THR A 334 -26.46 -8.48 7.78
N ALA A 335 -25.37 -7.74 7.88
CA ALA A 335 -24.16 -8.00 7.08
C ALA A 335 -23.49 -9.32 7.48
N VAL A 336 -23.47 -9.64 8.78
CA VAL A 336 -22.95 -10.92 9.30
C VAL A 336 -23.83 -12.08 8.87
N LYS A 337 -25.14 -11.93 8.93
CA LYS A 337 -26.09 -12.94 8.43
C LYS A 337 -25.94 -13.19 6.94
N ASN A 338 -25.87 -12.13 6.14
CA ASN A 338 -25.65 -12.25 4.70
C ASN A 338 -24.32 -12.96 4.37
N LEU A 339 -23.25 -12.66 5.13
CA LEU A 339 -21.99 -13.38 4.96
C LEU A 339 -22.10 -14.84 5.34
N SER A 340 -22.84 -15.17 6.43
CA SER A 340 -23.11 -16.55 6.81
C SER A 340 -23.87 -17.31 5.72
N ASP A 341 -24.89 -16.70 5.12
CA ASP A 341 -25.66 -17.29 4.02
C ASP A 341 -24.79 -17.56 2.79
N VAL A 342 -23.85 -16.65 2.50
CA VAL A 342 -22.87 -16.84 1.41
C VAL A 342 -21.91 -17.98 1.74
N ILE A 343 -21.41 -18.08 2.97
CA ILE A 343 -20.54 -19.18 3.41
C ILE A 343 -21.27 -20.52 3.29
N ASP A 344 -22.53 -20.61 3.73
CA ASP A 344 -23.34 -21.81 3.58
C ASP A 344 -23.55 -22.19 2.10
N SER A 345 -23.67 -21.20 1.24
CA SER A 345 -23.77 -21.42 -0.21
C SER A 345 -22.47 -21.96 -0.79
N VAL A 346 -21.32 -21.45 -0.33
CA VAL A 346 -19.98 -21.95 -0.71
C VAL A 346 -19.78 -23.37 -0.20
N ASP A 347 -20.22 -23.71 1.00
CA ASP A 347 -20.14 -25.06 1.53
C ASP A 347 -21.01 -26.05 0.72
N LYS A 348 -22.20 -25.65 0.31
CA LYS A 348 -23.02 -26.45 -0.61
C LYS A 348 -22.31 -26.66 -1.93
N TRP A 349 -21.75 -25.63 -2.53
CA TRP A 349 -20.97 -25.71 -3.75
C TRP A 349 -19.75 -26.63 -3.60
N LEU A 350 -18.98 -26.51 -2.51
CA LEU A 350 -17.84 -27.38 -2.22
C LEU A 350 -18.26 -28.85 -2.12
N ASN A 351 -19.38 -29.13 -1.46
CA ASN A 351 -19.90 -30.48 -1.33
C ASN A 351 -20.37 -31.04 -2.68
N GLU A 352 -20.90 -30.19 -3.55
CA GLU A 352 -21.26 -30.58 -4.91
C GLU A 352 -20.02 -30.92 -5.76
N ILE A 353 -19.02 -30.07 -5.75
CA ILE A 353 -17.75 -30.32 -6.47
C ILE A 353 -17.08 -31.60 -5.97
N LYS A 354 -17.08 -31.85 -4.65
CA LYS A 354 -16.55 -33.12 -4.11
C LYS A 354 -17.22 -34.37 -4.66
N ARG A 355 -18.51 -34.31 -5.04
CA ARG A 355 -19.23 -35.42 -5.66
C ARG A 355 -18.75 -35.75 -7.08
N TYR A 356 -18.20 -34.74 -7.78
CA TYR A 356 -17.65 -34.92 -9.14
C TYR A 356 -16.21 -35.44 -9.12
N LEU A 357 -15.53 -35.43 -7.97
CA LEU A 357 -14.19 -36.00 -7.88
C LEU A 357 -14.26 -37.54 -8.03
N PRO A 358 -13.47 -38.13 -8.93
CA PRO A 358 -13.46 -39.58 -9.10
C PRO A 358 -13.03 -40.27 -7.78
N SER A 359 -13.79 -41.26 -7.36
CA SER A 359 -13.40 -42.12 -6.26
C SER A 359 -12.09 -42.84 -6.59
N LYS A 360 -11.20 -42.99 -5.63
CA LYS A 360 -9.80 -43.47 -5.77
C LYS A 360 -9.60 -44.81 -6.47
N ASN A 361 -10.66 -45.51 -6.95
CA ASN A 361 -10.61 -46.88 -7.41
C ASN A 361 -11.19 -47.14 -8.82
N VAL A 362 -11.22 -46.16 -9.72
CA VAL A 362 -11.62 -46.45 -11.12
C VAL A 362 -10.51 -46.00 -12.07
N ILE A 363 -9.46 -46.81 -12.14
CA ILE A 363 -8.69 -46.93 -13.38
C ILE A 363 -9.50 -47.88 -14.29
N ASN A 364 -10.42 -47.33 -15.06
CA ASN A 364 -11.04 -48.09 -16.16
C ASN A 364 -10.02 -48.19 -17.30
N THR A 365 -9.06 -49.09 -17.13
CA THR A 365 -8.20 -49.52 -18.25
C THR A 365 -8.94 -50.53 -19.08
N ASN A 366 -9.78 -50.02 -19.98
CA ASN A 366 -10.21 -50.85 -21.13
C ASN A 366 -9.04 -50.98 -22.10
N TYR A 367 -7.95 -51.60 -21.67
CA TYR A 367 -6.90 -52.06 -22.55
C TYR A 367 -7.31 -53.43 -23.03
N ARG A 368 -7.65 -53.55 -24.33
CA ARG A 368 -7.62 -54.80 -25.04
C ARG A 368 -6.16 -55.09 -25.34
N ASP A 369 -5.59 -56.08 -24.66
CA ASP A 369 -4.29 -56.64 -25.03
C ASP A 369 -4.42 -57.17 -26.48
N ILE A 370 -3.85 -56.48 -27.44
CA ILE A 370 -3.63 -56.98 -28.77
C ILE A 370 -2.39 -57.86 -28.68
N LYS A 371 -2.58 -59.08 -28.15
CA LYS A 371 -1.57 -60.13 -28.31
C LYS A 371 -1.55 -60.47 -29.80
N GLY A 372 -0.46 -60.10 -30.42
CA GLY A 372 -0.15 -60.60 -31.74
C GLY A 372 -0.03 -62.11 -31.70
N ASP A 373 -0.99 -62.82 -32.31
CA ASP A 373 -0.79 -64.21 -32.67
C ASP A 373 0.33 -64.26 -33.73
N ASN A 374 1.54 -64.57 -33.23
CA ASN A 374 2.56 -65.12 -34.13
C ASN A 374 2.15 -66.52 -34.54
N ASN A 375 1.68 -66.71 -35.76
CA ASN A 375 1.83 -67.87 -36.64
C ASN A 375 1.78 -67.40 -38.06
#